data_5ef5ecaa983ca05238364e133fc9026a
#
_entry.id   5ef5ecaa983ca05238364e133fc9026a
#
_cell.length_a   1.000
_cell.length_b   1.000
_cell.length_c   1.000
_cell.angle_alpha   90.00
_cell.angle_beta   90.00
_cell.angle_gamma   90.00
#
_symmetry.space_group_name_H-M   'P 1'
#
loop_
_entity.id
_entity.type
_entity.pdbx_description
1 polymer ?
#
loop_
_entity_poly.entity_id
_entity_poly.type
_entity_poly.pdbx_seq_one_letter_code
_entity_poly.pdbx_strand_id
1 'polypeptide(L)'
;MSLPTGRTIVTDAIAAAVLAAADAEGWGDAGRAVNVEVERPANAAHGDYASNIAMRLAKPLGLPPLRIAAAIAGRVPLGEAIAAVEVAAPGFINVRLQPAWLARQVDVIVSAGTDFGRTADLADQRIQVEYVSANPTGPMTIANARGGPIGDVLANVMAFIGATVTREFYVNDAGGRVELLGQSVAVRYRELGGDTSIAFPEDGYPADYIVEVAKRIRLEDGAAHEALSFDEQAALFTTKAQRWFVDGFVTTTERFGIHFDEWYFESELMRSGEFDRTLAALRASGHIEERDGALWLRSRDLGEDIDSVVVRSNGLPTYFGVDIAYHRLCLEGRGFDRKIDIWGANTHGHLRRMRTALAALELSDRWDVVLYQYVRFLHEGVLLKMGKRLAQFLLLDDVIDAVGVDVARWFFLQASADRNLDFDFELAVQQSNDNPVYYVQYAHARISSIFRTAADRGVTAEGADVGLLTDPAEQGLIRLVLRFPELVAEITAKHNVHLLTGYALELAGAFHAFYKGNRVVGEDAARSKARLRLVEAVQVALRQTLGLIGVSAPDAM
;
A
#
# COMPACT_ATOMS: atom_id res chain seq x y z
N MET A 1 -7.31 22.66 8.92
CA MET A 1 -6.10 22.45 9.76
C MET A 1 -6.24 21.11 10.43
N SER A 2 -5.29 20.18 10.21
CA SER A 2 -5.24 18.91 10.92
C SER A 2 -5.01 19.20 12.42
N LEU A 3 -5.76 18.47 13.28
CA LEU A 3 -5.54 18.57 14.72
C LEU A 3 -4.17 17.96 15.07
N PRO A 4 -3.35 18.63 15.91
CA PRO A 4 -2.05 18.09 16.28
C PRO A 4 -2.22 16.75 17.00
N THR A 5 -1.50 15.75 16.52
CA THR A 5 -1.45 14.43 17.18
C THR A 5 -0.67 14.51 18.49
N GLY A 6 -0.86 13.52 19.39
CA GLY A 6 -0.03 13.43 20.59
C GLY A 6 1.47 13.38 20.27
N ARG A 7 1.85 12.72 19.16
CA ARG A 7 3.23 12.68 18.67
C ARG A 7 3.73 14.08 18.29
N THR A 8 2.95 14.85 17.54
CA THR A 8 3.32 16.22 17.14
C THR A 8 3.53 17.12 18.35
N ILE A 9 2.59 17.07 19.31
CA ILE A 9 2.69 17.87 20.56
C ILE A 9 3.98 17.53 21.31
N VAL A 10 4.30 16.25 21.46
CA VAL A 10 5.52 15.81 22.19
C VAL A 10 6.79 16.15 21.39
N THR A 11 6.76 15.99 20.06
CA THR A 11 7.89 16.36 19.19
C THR A 11 8.23 17.85 19.31
N ASP A 12 7.21 18.70 19.21
CA ASP A 12 7.38 20.17 19.31
C ASP A 12 7.86 20.57 20.70
N ALA A 13 7.33 19.96 21.76
CA ALA A 13 7.74 20.24 23.13
C ALA A 13 9.21 19.85 23.39
N ILE A 14 9.64 18.67 22.91
CA ILE A 14 11.03 18.21 23.02
C ILE A 14 11.94 19.10 22.15
N ALA A 15 11.53 19.46 20.93
CA ALA A 15 12.31 20.32 20.05
C ALA A 15 12.55 21.71 20.68
N ALA A 16 11.52 22.31 21.24
CA ALA A 16 11.65 23.57 22.00
C ALA A 16 12.58 23.41 23.22
N ALA A 17 12.49 22.29 23.95
CA ALA A 17 13.34 22.00 25.09
C ALA A 17 14.82 21.75 24.69
N VAL A 18 15.09 21.15 23.51
CA VAL A 18 16.43 21.00 22.95
C VAL A 18 17.05 22.38 22.68
N LEU A 19 16.32 23.29 22.03
CA LEU A 19 16.79 24.66 21.77
C LEU A 19 17.07 25.41 23.06
N ALA A 20 16.17 25.34 24.04
CA ALA A 20 16.35 25.98 25.35
C ALA A 20 17.53 25.39 26.13
N ALA A 21 17.78 24.08 26.02
CA ALA A 21 18.94 23.44 26.61
C ALA A 21 20.23 23.86 25.89
N ALA A 22 20.23 23.95 24.57
CA ALA A 22 21.38 24.40 23.77
C ALA A 22 21.82 25.82 24.15
N ASP A 23 20.85 26.71 24.35
CA ASP A 23 21.13 28.09 24.79
C ASP A 23 21.68 28.14 26.23
N ALA A 24 21.07 27.41 27.15
CA ALA A 24 21.45 27.44 28.59
C ALA A 24 22.77 26.75 28.87
N GLU A 25 23.06 25.65 28.15
CA GLU A 25 24.27 24.83 28.37
C GLU A 25 25.42 25.18 27.40
N GLY A 26 25.18 26.13 26.45
CA GLY A 26 26.19 26.58 25.50
C GLY A 26 26.57 25.53 24.44
N TRP A 27 25.61 24.73 23.94
CA TRP A 27 25.87 23.66 22.95
C TRP A 27 26.16 24.15 21.55
N GLY A 28 25.95 25.44 21.27
CA GLY A 28 26.18 26.03 19.95
C GLY A 28 25.32 25.40 18.83
N ASP A 29 25.80 25.48 17.61
CA ASP A 29 25.08 24.97 16.44
C ASP A 29 24.90 23.45 16.45
N ALA A 30 25.82 22.72 17.04
CA ALA A 30 25.73 21.26 17.14
C ALA A 30 24.50 20.80 17.96
N GLY A 31 24.05 21.59 18.92
CA GLY A 31 22.84 21.31 19.70
C GLY A 31 21.55 21.71 18.99
N ARG A 32 21.62 22.51 17.90
CA ARG A 32 20.46 23.05 17.18
C ARG A 32 20.15 22.30 15.88
N ALA A 33 21.13 21.64 15.29
CA ALA A 33 21.07 21.02 13.96
C ALA A 33 20.47 19.62 13.93
N VAL A 34 19.70 19.19 14.94
CA VAL A 34 19.20 17.82 15.04
C VAL A 34 17.66 17.77 14.96
N ASN A 35 17.15 17.02 14.00
CA ASN A 35 15.73 16.70 13.94
C ASN A 35 15.31 15.81 15.12
N VAL A 36 14.25 16.19 15.82
CA VAL A 36 13.71 15.42 16.96
C VAL A 36 12.79 14.34 16.44
N GLU A 37 13.12 13.11 16.76
CA GLU A 37 12.28 11.95 16.48
C GLU A 37 11.63 11.47 17.78
N VAL A 38 10.33 11.18 17.69
CA VAL A 38 9.53 10.67 18.80
C VAL A 38 8.81 9.41 18.35
N GLU A 39 8.91 8.36 19.15
CA GLU A 39 8.30 7.06 18.88
C GLU A 39 7.44 6.58 20.06
N ARG A 40 6.52 5.66 19.81
CA ARG A 40 5.80 4.96 20.87
C ARG A 40 6.66 3.83 21.40
N PRO A 41 6.99 3.80 22.70
CA PRO A 41 7.78 2.71 23.26
C PRO A 41 6.98 1.40 23.22
N ALA A 42 7.64 0.29 22.94
CA ALA A 42 7.02 -1.05 22.95
C ALA A 42 6.49 -1.45 24.34
N ASN A 43 7.12 -0.95 25.39
CA ASN A 43 6.68 -1.18 26.77
C ASN A 43 5.99 0.09 27.29
N ALA A 44 4.70 -0.01 27.60
CA ALA A 44 3.88 1.08 28.14
C ALA A 44 4.41 1.64 29.50
N ALA A 45 5.27 0.89 30.22
CA ALA A 45 5.94 1.38 31.42
C ALA A 45 6.84 2.61 31.11
N HIS A 46 7.33 2.73 29.88
CA HIS A 46 8.17 3.85 29.43
C HIS A 46 7.38 5.08 28.96
N GLY A 47 6.07 5.13 29.20
CA GLY A 47 5.24 6.28 28.85
C GLY A 47 4.49 6.10 27.52
N ASP A 48 3.92 7.21 27.05
CA ASP A 48 3.16 7.26 25.78
C ASP A 48 4.09 7.46 24.58
N TYR A 49 5.19 8.20 24.79
CA TYR A 49 6.19 8.50 23.77
C TYR A 49 7.60 8.50 24.35
N ALA A 50 8.60 8.23 23.52
CA ALA A 50 10.01 8.28 23.85
C ALA A 50 10.82 8.96 22.74
N SER A 51 11.89 9.67 23.11
CA SER A 51 12.85 10.22 22.17
C SER A 51 14.27 9.80 22.53
N ASN A 52 15.05 9.46 21.50
CA ASN A 52 16.47 9.12 21.61
C ASN A 52 17.39 10.31 21.29
N ILE A 53 16.85 11.52 21.22
CA ILE A 53 17.56 12.74 20.80
C ILE A 53 18.86 12.97 21.57
N ALA A 54 18.88 12.70 22.88
CA ALA A 54 20.08 12.88 23.71
C ALA A 54 21.22 11.94 23.32
N MET A 55 20.92 10.72 22.87
CA MET A 55 21.92 9.79 22.35
C MET A 55 22.50 10.26 21.01
N ARG A 56 21.65 10.84 20.14
CA ARG A 56 22.08 11.42 18.86
C ARG A 56 22.97 12.66 19.05
N LEU A 57 22.68 13.47 20.05
CA LEU A 57 23.47 14.66 20.41
C LEU A 57 24.77 14.33 21.17
N ALA A 58 24.90 13.14 21.76
CA ALA A 58 26.03 12.80 22.61
C ALA A 58 27.40 12.92 21.91
N LYS A 59 27.51 12.39 20.68
CA LYS A 59 28.75 12.44 19.90
C LYS A 59 29.08 13.86 19.43
N PRO A 60 28.15 14.62 18.82
CA PRO A 60 28.39 16.02 18.42
C PRO A 60 28.80 16.94 19.57
N LEU A 61 28.21 16.72 20.76
CA LEU A 61 28.47 17.57 21.93
C LEU A 61 29.64 17.07 22.80
N GLY A 62 30.11 15.83 22.63
CA GLY A 62 31.12 15.22 23.49
C GLY A 62 30.66 15.04 24.94
N LEU A 63 29.34 14.90 25.18
CA LEU A 63 28.72 14.81 26.49
C LEU A 63 28.04 13.47 26.71
N PRO A 64 27.94 12.97 27.97
CA PRO A 64 27.18 11.76 28.27
C PRO A 64 25.67 11.93 27.89
N PRO A 65 25.04 10.93 27.24
CA PRO A 65 23.61 11.02 26.83
C PRO A 65 22.67 11.30 28.01
N LEU A 66 22.90 10.70 29.16
CA LEU A 66 22.09 10.95 30.37
C LEU A 66 22.11 12.40 30.83
N ARG A 67 23.28 13.08 30.74
CA ARG A 67 23.38 14.51 31.07
C ARG A 67 22.60 15.37 30.11
N ILE A 68 22.68 15.06 28.80
CA ILE A 68 21.95 15.77 27.76
C ILE A 68 20.44 15.53 27.94
N ALA A 69 20.02 14.29 28.19
CA ALA A 69 18.62 13.93 28.44
C ALA A 69 18.05 14.68 29.65
N ALA A 70 18.81 14.77 30.75
CA ALA A 70 18.39 15.50 31.95
C ALA A 70 18.24 17.01 31.68
N ALA A 71 19.14 17.61 30.91
CA ALA A 71 19.08 19.03 30.54
C ALA A 71 17.86 19.33 29.68
N ILE A 72 17.52 18.45 28.71
CA ILE A 72 16.34 18.59 27.85
C ILE A 72 15.07 18.34 28.66
N ALA A 73 14.98 17.22 29.38
CA ALA A 73 13.80 16.82 30.14
C ALA A 73 13.36 17.86 31.16
N GLY A 74 14.32 18.50 31.84
CA GLY A 74 14.03 19.59 32.79
C GLY A 74 13.47 20.87 32.14
N ARG A 75 13.43 20.96 30.81
CA ARG A 75 12.92 22.10 30.04
C ARG A 75 11.67 21.78 29.21
N VAL A 76 11.25 20.52 29.17
CA VAL A 76 9.96 20.16 28.52
C VAL A 76 8.82 20.72 29.38
N PRO A 77 7.91 21.51 28.79
CA PRO A 77 6.80 22.10 29.54
C PRO A 77 5.78 21.02 29.95
N LEU A 78 5.57 20.90 31.27
CA LEU A 78 4.44 20.15 31.79
C LEU A 78 3.18 21.01 31.75
N GLY A 79 2.00 20.39 31.51
CA GLY A 79 0.77 21.18 31.43
C GLY A 79 -0.42 20.38 30.92
N GLU A 80 -1.17 20.98 29.99
CA GLU A 80 -2.45 20.44 29.54
C GLU A 80 -2.33 19.06 28.89
N ALA A 81 -1.31 18.84 28.06
CA ALA A 81 -1.11 17.57 27.33
C ALA A 81 -0.07 16.65 27.96
N ILE A 82 1.01 17.21 28.54
CA ILE A 82 2.15 16.43 29.08
C ILE A 82 2.06 16.40 30.60
N ALA A 83 1.91 15.18 31.15
CA ALA A 83 1.82 14.93 32.59
C ALA A 83 3.18 14.79 33.25
N ALA A 84 4.11 14.07 32.62
CA ALA A 84 5.42 13.77 33.16
C ALA A 84 6.44 13.52 32.06
N VAL A 85 7.72 13.82 32.39
CA VAL A 85 8.88 13.52 31.57
C VAL A 85 9.91 12.83 32.43
N GLU A 86 10.37 11.66 32.00
CA GLU A 86 11.30 10.81 32.74
C GLU A 86 12.52 10.50 31.87
N VAL A 87 13.71 10.53 32.47
CA VAL A 87 14.94 10.13 31.79
C VAL A 87 15.26 8.67 32.13
N ALA A 88 15.47 7.86 31.09
CA ALA A 88 15.84 6.47 31.22
C ALA A 88 17.18 6.17 30.52
N ALA A 89 17.96 5.26 31.12
CA ALA A 89 19.23 4.82 30.53
C ALA A 89 19.02 4.15 29.17
N PRO A 90 19.90 4.37 28.18
CA PRO A 90 21.16 5.12 28.26
C PRO A 90 21.02 6.64 27.97
N GLY A 91 19.84 7.18 27.76
CA GLY A 91 19.58 8.59 27.44
C GLY A 91 18.23 8.80 26.73
N PHE A 92 17.26 7.92 26.97
CA PHE A 92 15.88 8.13 26.51
C PHE A 92 15.17 9.20 27.32
N ILE A 93 14.33 9.98 26.65
CA ILE A 93 13.42 10.94 27.25
C ILE A 93 12.01 10.38 27.04
N ASN A 94 11.40 9.87 28.11
CA ASN A 94 10.07 9.26 28.10
C ASN A 94 9.03 10.28 28.54
N VAL A 95 7.92 10.36 27.80
CA VAL A 95 6.85 11.33 28.02
C VAL A 95 5.53 10.63 28.28
N ARG A 96 4.82 11.06 29.33
CA ARG A 96 3.45 10.62 29.65
C ARG A 96 2.47 11.75 29.37
N LEU A 97 1.37 11.38 28.69
CA LEU A 97 0.28 12.32 28.43
C LEU A 97 -0.65 12.42 29.64
N GLN A 98 -1.30 13.58 29.77
CA GLN A 98 -2.32 13.80 30.78
C GLN A 98 -3.56 12.95 30.52
N PRO A 99 -4.05 12.17 31.49
CA PRO A 99 -5.29 11.39 31.34
C PRO A 99 -6.49 12.22 30.91
N ALA A 100 -6.60 13.45 31.45
CA ALA A 100 -7.66 14.37 31.09
C ALA A 100 -7.55 14.87 29.65
N TRP A 101 -6.33 15.06 29.14
CA TRP A 101 -6.11 15.41 27.73
C TRP A 101 -6.52 14.24 26.83
N LEU A 102 -6.10 13.00 27.16
CA LEU A 102 -6.48 11.79 26.43
C LEU A 102 -7.99 11.65 26.37
N ALA A 103 -8.69 11.81 27.49
CA ALA A 103 -10.15 11.72 27.53
C ALA A 103 -10.81 12.74 26.58
N ARG A 104 -10.36 13.98 26.56
CA ARG A 104 -10.89 15.00 25.65
C ARG A 104 -10.71 14.67 24.18
N GLN A 105 -9.69 13.89 23.82
CA GLN A 105 -9.50 13.46 22.43
C GLN A 105 -10.66 12.59 21.90
N VAL A 106 -11.41 11.93 22.77
CA VAL A 106 -12.60 11.15 22.36
C VAL A 106 -13.62 12.04 21.65
N ASP A 107 -13.89 13.23 22.17
CA ASP A 107 -14.81 14.18 21.53
C ASP A 107 -14.24 14.72 20.22
N VAL A 108 -12.95 14.98 20.19
CA VAL A 108 -12.24 15.41 18.96
C VAL A 108 -12.37 14.35 17.85
N ILE A 109 -12.13 13.08 18.17
CA ILE A 109 -12.23 11.95 17.23
C ILE A 109 -13.64 11.82 16.68
N VAL A 110 -14.63 11.80 17.57
CA VAL A 110 -16.03 11.63 17.16
C VAL A 110 -16.52 12.83 16.35
N SER A 111 -16.12 14.03 16.72
CA SER A 111 -16.48 15.25 15.98
C SER A 111 -15.83 15.30 14.59
N ALA A 112 -14.64 14.74 14.44
CA ALA A 112 -13.97 14.60 13.14
C ALA A 112 -14.66 13.53 12.26
N GLY A 113 -15.21 12.46 12.86
CA GLY A 113 -15.94 11.42 12.15
C GLY A 113 -15.13 10.84 10.96
N THR A 114 -15.64 11.00 9.75
CA THR A 114 -14.97 10.53 8.51
C THR A 114 -13.69 11.29 8.18
N ASP A 115 -13.43 12.41 8.82
CA ASP A 115 -12.20 13.18 8.62
C ASP A 115 -11.13 12.86 9.68
N PHE A 116 -11.42 11.97 10.63
CA PHE A 116 -10.43 11.58 11.64
C PHE A 116 -9.21 10.92 10.99
N GLY A 117 -8.04 11.51 11.22
CA GLY A 117 -6.75 11.07 10.67
C GLY A 117 -6.43 11.65 9.28
N ARG A 118 -7.35 12.37 8.64
CA ARG A 118 -7.06 13.09 7.39
C ARG A 118 -6.14 14.27 7.65
N THR A 119 -5.22 14.50 6.72
CA THR A 119 -4.36 15.67 6.71
C THR A 119 -4.32 16.27 5.30
N ALA A 120 -3.60 17.35 5.14
CA ALA A 120 -3.32 17.97 3.84
C ALA A 120 -1.81 17.99 3.55
N ASP A 121 -1.07 17.05 4.14
CA ASP A 121 0.40 17.05 4.08
C ASP A 121 0.93 16.85 2.64
N LEU A 122 0.13 16.25 1.76
CA LEU A 122 0.43 16.05 0.34
C LEU A 122 -0.55 16.80 -0.59
N ALA A 123 -1.21 17.87 -0.14
CA ALA A 123 -2.25 18.56 -0.91
C ALA A 123 -1.77 19.08 -2.29
N ASP A 124 -0.49 19.43 -2.40
CA ASP A 124 0.11 19.96 -3.63
C ASP A 124 0.84 18.87 -4.45
N GLN A 125 0.73 17.58 -4.06
CA GLN A 125 1.41 16.46 -4.71
C GLN A 125 0.47 15.73 -5.68
N ARG A 126 0.93 15.54 -6.90
CA ARG A 126 0.32 14.66 -7.91
C ARG A 126 1.11 13.36 -7.93
N ILE A 127 0.50 12.26 -7.48
CA ILE A 127 1.17 10.96 -7.32
C ILE A 127 0.54 9.95 -8.26
N GLN A 128 1.37 9.27 -9.07
CA GLN A 128 0.94 8.09 -9.81
C GLN A 128 1.31 6.84 -9.01
N VAL A 129 0.36 5.92 -8.87
CA VAL A 129 0.60 4.58 -8.34
C VAL A 129 0.28 3.57 -9.43
N GLU A 130 1.30 2.85 -9.92
CA GLU A 130 1.17 1.80 -10.90
C GLU A 130 1.23 0.43 -10.23
N TYR A 131 0.24 -0.41 -10.50
CA TYR A 131 0.18 -1.73 -9.88
C TYR A 131 -0.63 -2.73 -10.70
N VAL A 132 -0.47 -4.03 -10.40
CA VAL A 132 -0.95 -5.18 -11.15
C VAL A 132 -0.22 -5.31 -12.48
N SER A 133 -0.49 -4.47 -13.46
CA SER A 133 0.18 -4.37 -14.78
C SER A 133 0.47 -5.74 -15.40
N ALA A 134 -0.56 -6.62 -15.41
CA ALA A 134 -0.45 -7.97 -15.93
C ALA A 134 -0.41 -7.96 -17.46
N ASN A 135 0.40 -8.86 -18.06
CA ASN A 135 0.48 -8.99 -19.51
C ASN A 135 -0.86 -9.52 -20.07
N PRO A 136 -1.43 -8.91 -21.15
CA PRO A 136 -2.69 -9.31 -21.73
C PRO A 136 -2.55 -10.57 -22.61
N THR A 137 -1.94 -11.63 -22.05
CA THR A 137 -1.69 -12.92 -22.70
C THR A 137 -2.42 -14.07 -22.03
N GLY A 138 -3.27 -13.78 -21.05
CA GLY A 138 -4.08 -14.74 -20.32
C GLY A 138 -4.89 -14.06 -19.22
N PRO A 139 -5.77 -14.78 -18.52
CA PRO A 139 -6.56 -14.24 -17.43
C PRO A 139 -5.69 -13.86 -16.23
N MET A 140 -6.21 -12.99 -15.34
CA MET A 140 -5.50 -12.55 -14.16
C MET A 140 -5.30 -13.68 -13.16
N THR A 141 -4.04 -13.97 -12.85
CA THR A 141 -3.66 -15.01 -11.90
C THR A 141 -3.42 -14.43 -10.52
N ILE A 142 -3.43 -15.28 -9.50
CA ILE A 142 -3.10 -14.90 -8.11
C ILE A 142 -1.68 -14.33 -7.99
N ALA A 143 -0.76 -14.72 -8.86
CA ALA A 143 0.60 -14.18 -8.83
C ALA A 143 0.62 -12.65 -9.03
N ASN A 144 -0.33 -12.12 -9.81
CA ASN A 144 -0.51 -10.68 -10.03
C ASN A 144 -1.41 -10.06 -8.93
N ALA A 145 -2.28 -10.86 -8.31
CA ALA A 145 -3.35 -10.39 -7.44
C ALA A 145 -2.84 -9.65 -6.19
N ARG A 146 -1.73 -10.09 -5.57
CA ARG A 146 -1.21 -9.49 -4.33
C ARG A 146 -0.81 -8.03 -4.51
N GLY A 147 -0.26 -7.67 -5.67
CA GLY A 147 0.11 -6.30 -5.99
C GLY A 147 -1.09 -5.34 -6.01
N GLY A 148 -2.28 -5.87 -6.34
CA GLY A 148 -3.51 -5.09 -6.42
C GLY A 148 -3.88 -4.40 -5.10
N PRO A 149 -4.20 -5.13 -4.03
CA PRO A 149 -4.51 -4.54 -2.73
C PRO A 149 -3.38 -3.69 -2.14
N ILE A 150 -2.10 -4.05 -2.38
CA ILE A 150 -0.97 -3.23 -1.92
C ILE A 150 -0.99 -1.86 -2.57
N GLY A 151 -1.12 -1.80 -3.90
CA GLY A 151 -1.15 -0.55 -4.65
C GLY A 151 -2.40 0.28 -4.35
N ASP A 152 -3.57 -0.36 -4.33
CA ASP A 152 -4.83 0.31 -4.04
C ASP A 152 -4.87 0.94 -2.64
N VAL A 153 -4.43 0.20 -1.60
CA VAL A 153 -4.35 0.73 -0.23
C VAL A 153 -3.33 1.85 -0.12
N LEU A 154 -2.18 1.73 -0.79
CA LEU A 154 -1.20 2.83 -0.80
C LEU A 154 -1.78 4.07 -1.46
N ALA A 155 -2.48 3.94 -2.60
CA ALA A 155 -3.18 5.02 -3.28
C ALA A 155 -4.25 5.65 -2.37
N ASN A 156 -5.03 4.82 -1.64
CA ASN A 156 -6.02 5.29 -0.67
C ASN A 156 -5.38 6.10 0.46
N VAL A 157 -4.26 5.63 1.02
CA VAL A 157 -3.52 6.32 2.08
C VAL A 157 -2.97 7.66 1.58
N MET A 158 -2.37 7.70 0.38
CA MET A 158 -1.85 8.96 -0.20
C MET A 158 -2.99 9.97 -0.44
N ALA A 159 -4.12 9.52 -0.98
CA ALA A 159 -5.30 10.36 -1.17
C ALA A 159 -5.91 10.82 0.17
N PHE A 160 -5.86 9.98 1.20
CA PHE A 160 -6.38 10.28 2.53
C PHE A 160 -5.65 11.44 3.21
N ILE A 161 -4.36 11.63 2.89
CA ILE A 161 -3.53 12.74 3.38
C ILE A 161 -3.39 13.89 2.38
N GLY A 162 -4.27 13.94 1.37
CA GLY A 162 -4.47 15.09 0.51
C GLY A 162 -3.86 15.01 -0.87
N ALA A 163 -3.08 13.98 -1.23
CA ALA A 163 -2.51 13.87 -2.57
C ALA A 163 -3.58 13.72 -3.66
N THR A 164 -3.32 14.28 -4.84
CA THR A 164 -4.04 13.93 -6.06
C THR A 164 -3.41 12.67 -6.65
N VAL A 165 -4.09 11.53 -6.48
CA VAL A 165 -3.56 10.23 -6.88
C VAL A 165 -4.18 9.77 -8.19
N THR A 166 -3.34 9.28 -9.11
CA THR A 166 -3.76 8.54 -10.32
C THR A 166 -3.36 7.07 -10.16
N ARG A 167 -4.35 6.19 -10.19
CA ARG A 167 -4.19 4.72 -10.18
C ARG A 167 -4.07 4.24 -11.60
N GLU A 168 -2.96 3.62 -11.94
CA GLU A 168 -2.68 3.24 -13.31
C GLU A 168 -2.37 1.76 -13.47
N PHE A 169 -2.94 1.19 -14.52
CA PHE A 169 -2.61 -0.14 -15.03
C PHE A 169 -1.82 0.02 -16.32
N TYR A 170 -0.55 -0.41 -16.34
CA TYR A 170 0.24 -0.44 -17.55
C TYR A 170 -0.04 -1.72 -18.34
N VAL A 171 -0.52 -1.57 -19.57
CA VAL A 171 -0.84 -2.67 -20.48
C VAL A 171 0.32 -2.89 -21.45
N ASN A 172 1.07 -3.97 -21.28
CA ASN A 172 2.11 -4.36 -22.20
C ASN A 172 1.48 -5.07 -23.41
N ASP A 173 1.02 -4.29 -24.39
CA ASP A 173 0.33 -4.73 -25.58
C ASP A 173 1.23 -4.86 -26.82
N ALA A 174 2.57 -4.85 -26.63
CA ALA A 174 3.56 -4.91 -27.71
C ALA A 174 4.60 -6.02 -27.48
N GLY A 175 5.33 -6.36 -28.53
CA GLY A 175 6.47 -7.29 -28.51
C GLY A 175 6.12 -8.76 -28.76
N GLY A 176 7.16 -9.60 -28.86
CA GLY A 176 7.06 -10.97 -29.35
C GLY A 176 6.16 -11.92 -28.55
N ARG A 177 5.94 -11.65 -27.26
CA ARG A 177 4.99 -12.42 -26.43
C ARG A 177 3.55 -12.24 -26.89
N VAL A 178 3.23 -11.06 -27.32
CA VAL A 178 1.90 -10.68 -27.81
C VAL A 178 1.65 -11.27 -29.21
N GLU A 179 2.66 -11.23 -30.08
CA GLU A 179 2.62 -11.88 -31.39
C GLU A 179 2.40 -13.39 -31.25
N LEU A 180 3.08 -14.02 -30.30
CA LEU A 180 2.95 -15.44 -30.00
C LEU A 180 1.55 -15.82 -29.49
N LEU A 181 0.88 -14.89 -28.77
CA LEU A 181 -0.52 -15.06 -28.38
C LEU A 181 -1.40 -15.17 -29.64
N GLY A 182 -1.28 -14.24 -30.58
CA GLY A 182 -2.05 -14.25 -31.83
C GLY A 182 -1.85 -15.52 -32.64
N GLN A 183 -0.60 -15.98 -32.77
CA GLN A 183 -0.29 -17.25 -33.42
C GLN A 183 -0.95 -18.43 -32.72
N SER A 184 -0.91 -18.47 -31.38
CA SER A 184 -1.55 -19.52 -30.58
C SER A 184 -3.06 -19.56 -30.83
N VAL A 185 -3.71 -18.40 -30.85
CA VAL A 185 -5.15 -18.28 -31.12
C VAL A 185 -5.48 -18.68 -32.57
N ALA A 186 -4.64 -18.30 -33.54
CA ALA A 186 -4.84 -18.62 -34.95
C ALA A 186 -4.78 -20.14 -35.21
N VAL A 187 -3.84 -20.86 -34.57
CA VAL A 187 -3.79 -22.32 -34.65
C VAL A 187 -5.09 -22.92 -34.09
N ARG A 188 -5.53 -22.53 -32.89
CA ARG A 188 -6.77 -23.04 -32.28
C ARG A 188 -8.02 -22.70 -33.10
N TYR A 189 -8.07 -21.52 -33.70
CA TYR A 189 -9.15 -21.14 -34.60
C TYR A 189 -9.25 -22.04 -35.82
N ARG A 190 -8.10 -22.41 -36.45
CA ARG A 190 -8.03 -23.33 -37.58
C ARG A 190 -8.40 -24.76 -37.18
N GLU A 191 -7.85 -25.25 -36.06
CA GLU A 191 -8.20 -26.58 -35.54
C GLU A 191 -9.70 -26.75 -35.31
N LEU A 192 -10.37 -25.72 -34.76
CA LEU A 192 -11.85 -25.68 -34.62
C LEU A 192 -12.58 -25.70 -35.96
N GLY A 193 -11.94 -25.27 -37.03
CA GLY A 193 -12.45 -25.34 -38.41
C GLY A 193 -12.08 -26.64 -39.12
N GLY A 194 -11.35 -27.56 -38.48
CA GLY A 194 -10.90 -28.83 -39.06
C GLY A 194 -9.54 -28.78 -39.75
N ASP A 195 -8.84 -27.61 -39.78
CA ASP A 195 -7.50 -27.48 -40.34
C ASP A 195 -6.45 -27.68 -39.24
N THR A 196 -5.76 -28.80 -39.29
CA THR A 196 -4.66 -29.19 -38.38
C THR A 196 -3.29 -29.15 -39.05
N SER A 197 -3.16 -28.47 -40.18
CA SER A 197 -1.94 -28.45 -41.00
C SER A 197 -0.81 -27.62 -40.38
N ILE A 198 -1.13 -26.66 -39.49
CA ILE A 198 -0.14 -25.78 -38.86
C ILE A 198 0.18 -26.30 -37.45
N ALA A 199 1.48 -26.53 -37.21
CA ALA A 199 1.95 -26.93 -35.89
C ALA A 199 1.77 -25.82 -34.85
N PHE A 200 1.38 -26.19 -33.63
CA PHE A 200 1.29 -25.24 -32.53
C PHE A 200 2.69 -24.66 -32.20
N PRO A 201 2.82 -23.33 -31.99
CA PRO A 201 4.12 -22.71 -31.68
C PRO A 201 4.75 -23.35 -30.43
N GLU A 202 6.05 -23.66 -30.47
CA GLU A 202 6.76 -24.33 -29.38
C GLU A 202 6.68 -23.54 -28.06
N ASP A 203 6.85 -22.20 -28.15
CA ASP A 203 6.74 -21.27 -27.01
C ASP A 203 5.34 -20.67 -26.85
N GLY A 204 4.35 -21.21 -27.56
CA GLY A 204 2.98 -20.70 -27.57
C GLY A 204 2.24 -20.90 -26.24
N TYR A 205 1.02 -20.42 -26.19
CA TYR A 205 0.12 -20.49 -25.03
C TYR A 205 -0.82 -21.71 -25.15
N PRO A 206 -0.53 -22.88 -24.60
CA PRO A 206 -1.30 -24.11 -24.83
C PRO A 206 -2.56 -24.25 -23.96
N ALA A 207 -2.84 -23.29 -23.11
CA ALA A 207 -3.92 -23.36 -22.13
C ALA A 207 -5.32 -23.25 -22.75
N ASP A 208 -6.32 -23.81 -22.03
CA ASP A 208 -7.70 -23.89 -22.49
C ASP A 208 -8.34 -22.54 -22.80
N TYR A 209 -7.93 -21.47 -22.11
CA TYR A 209 -8.44 -20.13 -22.36
C TYR A 209 -8.13 -19.62 -23.79
N ILE A 210 -7.07 -20.11 -24.43
CA ILE A 210 -6.78 -19.81 -25.85
C ILE A 210 -7.82 -20.43 -26.77
N VAL A 211 -8.26 -21.66 -26.43
CA VAL A 211 -9.35 -22.32 -27.17
C VAL A 211 -10.66 -21.54 -27.01
N GLU A 212 -10.92 -21.02 -25.81
CA GLU A 212 -12.12 -20.21 -25.57
C GLU A 212 -12.09 -18.88 -26.37
N VAL A 213 -10.91 -18.22 -26.44
CA VAL A 213 -10.75 -17.04 -27.32
C VAL A 213 -11.03 -17.40 -28.78
N ALA A 214 -10.47 -18.50 -29.28
CA ALA A 214 -10.69 -18.94 -30.65
C ALA A 214 -12.16 -19.29 -30.94
N LYS A 215 -12.83 -19.99 -30.00
CA LYS A 215 -14.28 -20.26 -30.08
C LYS A 215 -15.10 -18.98 -30.14
N ARG A 216 -14.78 -18.00 -29.31
CA ARG A 216 -15.47 -16.72 -29.27
C ARG A 216 -15.33 -15.96 -30.57
N ILE A 217 -14.11 -15.90 -31.14
CA ILE A 217 -13.88 -15.29 -32.45
C ILE A 217 -14.76 -15.96 -33.53
N ARG A 218 -14.85 -17.31 -33.52
CA ARG A 218 -15.71 -18.03 -34.45
C ARG A 218 -17.21 -17.75 -34.23
N LEU A 219 -17.62 -17.60 -33.00
CA LEU A 219 -19.01 -17.30 -32.65
C LEU A 219 -19.41 -15.88 -33.09
N GLU A 220 -18.53 -14.89 -32.89
CA GLU A 220 -18.79 -13.49 -33.20
C GLU A 220 -18.68 -13.19 -34.70
N ASP A 221 -17.66 -13.72 -35.37
CA ASP A 221 -17.30 -13.37 -36.74
C ASP A 221 -17.62 -14.48 -37.76
N GLY A 222 -18.05 -15.66 -37.28
CA GLY A 222 -18.33 -16.81 -38.15
C GLY A 222 -17.11 -17.29 -38.93
N ALA A 223 -17.26 -17.51 -40.22
CA ALA A 223 -16.19 -17.92 -41.14
C ALA A 223 -15.45 -16.75 -41.82
N ALA A 224 -15.68 -15.50 -41.36
CA ALA A 224 -15.17 -14.30 -42.04
C ALA A 224 -13.64 -14.26 -42.18
N HIS A 225 -12.93 -14.99 -41.32
CA HIS A 225 -11.47 -14.99 -41.28
C HIS A 225 -10.84 -16.26 -41.91
N GLU A 226 -11.62 -17.21 -42.41
CA GLU A 226 -11.08 -18.46 -42.96
C GLU A 226 -10.25 -18.26 -44.23
N ALA A 227 -10.56 -17.22 -45.02
CA ALA A 227 -9.84 -16.91 -46.23
C ALA A 227 -8.50 -16.17 -45.99
N LEU A 228 -8.24 -15.67 -44.78
CA LEU A 228 -7.03 -14.98 -44.44
C LEU A 228 -5.83 -15.96 -44.36
N SER A 229 -4.64 -15.50 -44.71
CA SER A 229 -3.38 -16.21 -44.43
C SER A 229 -3.21 -16.40 -42.92
N PHE A 230 -2.30 -17.30 -42.52
CA PHE A 230 -2.00 -17.54 -41.13
C PHE A 230 -1.49 -16.28 -40.42
N ASP A 231 -0.60 -15.53 -41.09
CA ASP A 231 0.01 -14.32 -40.52
C ASP A 231 -1.03 -13.20 -40.36
N GLU A 232 -1.95 -13.03 -41.32
CA GLU A 232 -3.07 -12.08 -41.20
C GLU A 232 -4.03 -12.47 -40.07
N GLN A 233 -4.33 -13.76 -39.92
CA GLN A 233 -5.12 -14.26 -38.79
C GLN A 233 -4.40 -14.00 -37.46
N ALA A 234 -3.12 -14.32 -37.38
CA ALA A 234 -2.33 -14.13 -36.16
C ALA A 234 -2.32 -12.65 -35.73
N ALA A 235 -2.07 -11.74 -36.68
CA ALA A 235 -2.08 -10.30 -36.40
C ALA A 235 -3.45 -9.79 -35.91
N LEU A 236 -4.53 -10.18 -36.61
CA LEU A 236 -5.88 -9.81 -36.25
C LEU A 236 -6.29 -10.39 -34.88
N PHE A 237 -5.98 -11.66 -34.64
CA PHE A 237 -6.36 -12.36 -33.42
C PHE A 237 -5.51 -11.91 -32.22
N THR A 238 -4.30 -11.41 -32.44
CA THR A 238 -3.53 -10.69 -31.42
C THR A 238 -4.38 -9.55 -30.84
N THR A 239 -4.85 -8.65 -31.69
CA THR A 239 -5.63 -7.48 -31.26
C THR A 239 -6.93 -7.89 -30.56
N LYS A 240 -7.65 -8.89 -31.12
CA LYS A 240 -8.90 -9.38 -30.52
C LYS A 240 -8.67 -10.04 -29.16
N ALA A 241 -7.65 -10.90 -29.04
CA ALA A 241 -7.33 -11.58 -27.80
C ALA A 241 -6.88 -10.61 -26.70
N GLN A 242 -6.01 -9.66 -27.03
CA GLN A 242 -5.58 -8.63 -26.09
C GLN A 242 -6.76 -7.83 -25.55
N ARG A 243 -7.64 -7.35 -26.44
CA ARG A 243 -8.84 -6.62 -26.02
C ARG A 243 -9.69 -7.46 -25.06
N TRP A 244 -9.88 -8.74 -25.37
CA TRP A 244 -10.66 -9.63 -24.51
C TRP A 244 -10.04 -9.82 -23.13
N PHE A 245 -8.69 -9.96 -23.04
CA PHE A 245 -8.01 -10.05 -21.75
C PHE A 245 -8.05 -8.74 -20.98
N VAL A 246 -7.87 -7.59 -21.65
CA VAL A 246 -7.95 -6.28 -20.99
C VAL A 246 -9.37 -6.04 -20.45
N ASP A 247 -10.42 -6.33 -21.23
CA ASP A 247 -11.81 -6.24 -20.77
C ASP A 247 -12.06 -7.18 -19.57
N GLY A 248 -11.43 -8.37 -19.58
CA GLY A 248 -11.42 -9.29 -18.45
C GLY A 248 -10.71 -8.72 -17.21
N PHE A 249 -9.58 -8.08 -17.40
CA PHE A 249 -8.83 -7.43 -16.30
C PHE A 249 -9.65 -6.31 -15.67
N VAL A 250 -10.29 -5.45 -16.47
CA VAL A 250 -11.20 -4.41 -15.96
C VAL A 250 -12.29 -5.05 -15.11
N THR A 251 -12.95 -6.09 -15.61
CA THR A 251 -14.03 -6.78 -14.89
C THR A 251 -13.54 -7.38 -13.57
N THR A 252 -12.40 -8.10 -13.60
CA THR A 252 -11.85 -8.76 -12.41
C THR A 252 -11.38 -7.75 -11.36
N THR A 253 -10.72 -6.65 -11.78
CA THR A 253 -10.23 -5.63 -10.85
C THR A 253 -11.38 -4.85 -10.21
N GLU A 254 -12.40 -4.44 -10.99
CA GLU A 254 -13.62 -3.81 -10.45
C GLU A 254 -14.33 -4.74 -9.45
N ARG A 255 -14.46 -6.02 -9.78
CA ARG A 255 -15.02 -7.03 -8.89
C ARG A 255 -14.21 -7.18 -7.61
N PHE A 256 -12.89 -7.00 -7.68
CA PHE A 256 -11.98 -7.05 -6.52
C PHE A 256 -11.99 -5.75 -5.71
N GLY A 257 -12.81 -4.77 -6.10
CA GLY A 257 -12.89 -3.45 -5.47
C GLY A 257 -11.66 -2.58 -5.75
N ILE A 258 -11.02 -2.79 -6.90
CA ILE A 258 -9.89 -1.99 -7.38
C ILE A 258 -10.34 -1.25 -8.64
N HIS A 259 -10.28 0.07 -8.58
CA HIS A 259 -10.62 0.94 -9.69
C HIS A 259 -9.36 1.65 -10.20
N PHE A 260 -9.09 1.54 -11.51
CA PHE A 260 -8.01 2.26 -12.16
C PHE A 260 -8.54 3.52 -12.85
N ASP A 261 -7.84 4.62 -12.65
CA ASP A 261 -8.16 5.90 -13.30
C ASP A 261 -7.69 5.89 -14.76
N GLU A 262 -6.60 5.13 -15.05
CA GLU A 262 -6.00 5.05 -16.37
C GLU A 262 -5.48 3.65 -16.70
N TRP A 263 -5.73 3.25 -17.95
CA TRP A 263 -5.19 2.05 -18.59
C TRP A 263 -4.23 2.50 -19.69
N TYR A 264 -2.93 2.54 -19.39
CA TYR A 264 -1.91 3.04 -20.30
C TYR A 264 -1.33 1.92 -21.16
N PHE A 265 -1.36 2.08 -22.49
CA PHE A 265 -0.89 1.07 -23.44
C PHE A 265 0.53 1.35 -23.91
N GLU A 266 1.43 0.35 -23.86
CA GLU A 266 2.83 0.47 -24.33
C GLU A 266 2.89 0.90 -25.80
N SER A 267 1.99 0.41 -26.65
CA SER A 267 1.91 0.81 -28.06
C SER A 267 1.66 2.31 -28.25
N GLU A 268 1.01 2.98 -27.30
CA GLU A 268 0.80 4.43 -27.33
C GLU A 268 2.12 5.18 -27.07
N LEU A 269 2.92 4.72 -26.10
CA LEU A 269 4.24 5.25 -25.82
C LEU A 269 5.10 5.27 -27.10
N MET A 270 5.12 4.16 -27.83
CA MET A 270 5.91 4.04 -29.05
C MET A 270 5.41 4.96 -30.18
N ARG A 271 4.08 5.08 -30.33
CA ARG A 271 3.46 5.95 -31.36
C ARG A 271 3.59 7.44 -31.06
N SER A 272 3.65 7.81 -29.79
CA SER A 272 3.72 9.22 -29.36
C SER A 272 5.08 9.90 -29.64
N GLY A 273 6.13 9.13 -29.98
CA GLY A 273 7.50 9.60 -30.13
C GLY A 273 8.20 9.89 -28.78
N GLU A 274 7.61 9.46 -27.67
CA GLU A 274 8.20 9.69 -26.34
C GLU A 274 9.52 8.93 -26.15
N PHE A 275 9.63 7.75 -26.76
CA PHE A 275 10.89 7.01 -26.76
C PHE A 275 12.03 7.84 -27.36
N ASP A 276 11.81 8.48 -28.51
CA ASP A 276 12.83 9.31 -29.18
C ASP A 276 13.20 10.54 -28.35
N ARG A 277 12.20 11.18 -27.73
CA ARG A 277 12.44 12.31 -26.80
C ARG A 277 13.26 11.88 -25.60
N THR A 278 12.99 10.70 -25.05
CA THR A 278 13.74 10.15 -23.90
C THR A 278 15.18 9.77 -24.31
N LEU A 279 15.35 9.19 -25.49
CA LEU A 279 16.67 8.87 -26.01
C LEU A 279 17.50 10.15 -26.24
N ALA A 280 16.88 11.23 -26.72
CA ALA A 280 17.53 12.52 -26.86
C ALA A 280 17.95 13.10 -25.50
N ALA A 281 17.10 13.00 -24.46
CA ALA A 281 17.42 13.42 -23.10
C ALA A 281 18.59 12.60 -22.52
N LEU A 282 18.58 11.28 -22.66
CA LEU A 282 19.67 10.41 -22.24
C LEU A 282 21.01 10.72 -22.97
N ARG A 283 20.97 11.08 -24.26
CA ARG A 283 22.16 11.55 -24.97
C ARG A 283 22.67 12.88 -24.43
N ALA A 284 21.75 13.80 -24.14
CA ALA A 284 22.09 15.12 -23.57
C ALA A 284 22.69 15.00 -22.16
N SER A 285 22.29 14.00 -21.37
CA SER A 285 22.89 13.73 -20.04
C SER A 285 24.35 13.24 -20.13
N GLY A 286 24.83 12.88 -21.34
CA GLY A 286 26.18 12.42 -21.54
C GLY A 286 26.45 10.96 -21.16
N HIS A 287 25.41 10.20 -20.79
CA HIS A 287 25.53 8.81 -20.32
C HIS A 287 25.24 7.77 -21.42
N ILE A 288 25.02 8.16 -22.67
CA ILE A 288 24.85 7.22 -23.81
C ILE A 288 26.14 7.08 -24.59
N GLU A 289 26.49 5.84 -24.94
CA GLU A 289 27.58 5.47 -25.81
C GLU A 289 27.08 4.52 -26.90
N GLU A 290 27.59 4.70 -28.13
CA GLU A 290 27.35 3.79 -29.25
C GLU A 290 28.47 2.75 -29.33
N ARG A 291 28.13 1.45 -29.26
CA ARG A 291 29.05 0.32 -29.39
C ARG A 291 28.40 -0.75 -30.28
N ASP A 292 29.11 -1.19 -31.29
CA ASP A 292 28.68 -2.25 -32.22
C ASP A 292 27.28 -2.00 -32.82
N GLY A 293 26.98 -0.73 -33.11
CA GLY A 293 25.68 -0.30 -33.65
C GLY A 293 24.52 -0.28 -32.64
N ALA A 294 24.77 -0.60 -31.39
CA ALA A 294 23.78 -0.52 -30.28
C ALA A 294 24.04 0.72 -29.40
N LEU A 295 22.98 1.25 -28.78
CA LEU A 295 23.09 2.35 -27.82
C LEU A 295 23.05 1.81 -26.40
N TRP A 296 24.10 2.15 -25.67
CA TRP A 296 24.31 1.70 -24.29
C TRP A 296 24.21 2.87 -23.32
N LEU A 297 23.48 2.67 -22.21
CA LEU A 297 23.59 3.51 -21.04
C LEU A 297 24.86 3.11 -20.28
N ARG A 298 25.76 4.06 -20.01
CA ARG A 298 26.98 3.87 -19.23
C ARG A 298 26.66 3.78 -17.74
N SER A 299 25.95 2.71 -17.39
CA SER A 299 25.47 2.47 -16.03
C SER A 299 26.60 2.31 -15.01
N ARG A 300 27.80 1.90 -15.46
CA ARG A 300 29.00 1.82 -14.60
C ARG A 300 29.43 3.16 -14.05
N ASP A 301 29.30 4.24 -14.82
CA ASP A 301 29.62 5.59 -14.37
C ASP A 301 28.71 6.05 -13.22
N LEU A 302 27.57 5.39 -13.06
CA LEU A 302 26.52 5.66 -12.06
C LEU A 302 26.44 4.59 -10.97
N GLY A 303 27.44 3.69 -10.89
CA GLY A 303 27.58 2.72 -9.79
C GLY A 303 27.03 1.32 -10.02
N GLU A 304 26.65 0.97 -11.27
CA GLU A 304 26.32 -0.41 -11.64
C GLU A 304 27.57 -1.22 -12.03
N ASP A 305 27.44 -2.55 -12.03
CA ASP A 305 28.55 -3.45 -12.40
C ASP A 305 28.76 -3.53 -13.93
N ILE A 306 27.68 -3.34 -14.69
CA ILE A 306 27.65 -3.46 -16.16
C ILE A 306 26.82 -2.34 -16.80
N ASP A 307 27.19 -1.97 -18.02
CA ASP A 307 26.39 -1.06 -18.84
C ASP A 307 25.14 -1.78 -19.40
N SER A 308 24.11 -1.01 -19.72
CA SER A 308 22.82 -1.55 -20.16
C SER A 308 22.46 -1.09 -21.57
N VAL A 309 22.03 -2.01 -22.44
CA VAL A 309 21.57 -1.69 -23.80
C VAL A 309 20.19 -1.02 -23.72
N VAL A 310 20.07 0.15 -24.32
CA VAL A 310 18.81 0.91 -24.47
C VAL A 310 18.20 0.67 -25.86
N VAL A 311 19.03 0.69 -26.90
CA VAL A 311 18.66 0.39 -28.30
C VAL A 311 19.57 -0.69 -28.85
N ARG A 312 18.98 -1.72 -29.44
CA ARG A 312 19.70 -2.84 -30.05
C ARG A 312 20.37 -2.40 -31.35
N SER A 313 21.35 -3.20 -31.85
CA SER A 313 22.03 -2.95 -33.11
C SER A 313 21.12 -2.94 -34.35
N ASN A 314 19.93 -3.54 -34.26
CA ASN A 314 18.90 -3.48 -35.31
C ASN A 314 18.01 -2.22 -35.22
N GLY A 315 18.35 -1.26 -34.37
CA GLY A 315 17.60 -0.02 -34.18
C GLY A 315 16.33 -0.13 -33.31
N LEU A 316 15.97 -1.32 -32.84
CA LEU A 316 14.79 -1.50 -32.00
C LEU A 316 15.12 -1.22 -30.51
N PRO A 317 14.21 -0.57 -29.77
CA PRO A 317 14.38 -0.38 -28.34
C PRO A 317 14.43 -1.71 -27.60
N THR A 318 15.12 -1.71 -26.47
CA THR A 318 15.01 -2.79 -25.49
C THR A 318 13.83 -2.54 -24.56
N TYR A 319 13.36 -3.57 -23.88
CA TYR A 319 12.38 -3.45 -22.81
C TYR A 319 12.81 -2.39 -21.77
N PHE A 320 14.08 -2.40 -21.38
CA PHE A 320 14.66 -1.41 -20.48
C PHE A 320 14.57 0.02 -21.01
N GLY A 321 14.82 0.22 -22.31
CA GLY A 321 14.71 1.53 -22.95
C GLY A 321 13.27 2.06 -22.98
N VAL A 322 12.30 1.18 -23.22
CA VAL A 322 10.87 1.50 -23.19
C VAL A 322 10.44 1.90 -21.78
N ASP A 323 10.87 1.16 -20.75
CA ASP A 323 10.57 1.48 -19.36
C ASP A 323 11.13 2.83 -18.93
N ILE A 324 12.36 3.18 -19.33
CA ILE A 324 12.92 4.52 -19.06
C ILE A 324 12.02 5.60 -19.68
N ALA A 325 11.58 5.39 -20.92
CA ALA A 325 10.74 6.36 -21.62
C ALA A 325 9.39 6.55 -20.94
N TYR A 326 8.79 5.48 -20.49
CA TYR A 326 7.52 5.54 -19.76
C TYR A 326 7.66 6.27 -18.41
N HIS A 327 8.69 5.96 -17.62
CA HIS A 327 8.92 6.64 -16.35
C HIS A 327 9.19 8.13 -16.52
N ARG A 328 10.00 8.49 -17.52
CA ARG A 328 10.23 9.89 -17.86
C ARG A 328 8.94 10.59 -18.30
N LEU A 329 8.14 9.94 -19.15
CA LEU A 329 6.84 10.46 -19.55
C LEU A 329 5.95 10.75 -18.33
N CYS A 330 5.87 9.83 -17.36
CA CYS A 330 5.09 10.03 -16.15
C CYS A 330 5.59 11.24 -15.35
N LEU A 331 6.88 11.30 -15.06
CA LEU A 331 7.46 12.29 -14.16
C LEU A 331 7.62 13.68 -14.80
N GLU A 332 7.97 13.77 -16.09
CA GLU A 332 8.17 15.04 -16.79
C GLU A 332 7.00 15.38 -17.73
N GLY A 333 6.61 14.44 -18.59
CA GLY A 333 5.62 14.69 -19.63
C GLY A 333 4.21 14.88 -19.08
N ARG A 334 3.80 14.02 -18.14
CA ARG A 334 2.49 14.08 -17.46
C ARG A 334 2.53 14.90 -16.17
N GLY A 335 3.73 15.23 -15.68
CA GLY A 335 3.95 16.13 -14.55
C GLY A 335 3.50 15.56 -13.21
N PHE A 336 3.70 14.26 -12.98
CA PHE A 336 3.55 13.69 -11.64
C PHE A 336 4.75 14.07 -10.79
N ASP A 337 4.51 14.55 -9.57
CA ASP A 337 5.59 14.88 -8.63
C ASP A 337 6.29 13.62 -8.14
N ARG A 338 5.54 12.52 -8.04
CA ARG A 338 6.06 11.20 -7.62
C ARG A 338 5.38 10.08 -8.39
N LYS A 339 6.16 9.05 -8.74
CA LYS A 339 5.69 7.77 -9.28
C LYS A 339 6.03 6.67 -8.29
N ILE A 340 5.06 5.78 -8.01
CA ILE A 340 5.23 4.62 -7.13
C ILE A 340 4.81 3.37 -7.88
N ASP A 341 5.73 2.42 -8.03
CA ASP A 341 5.47 1.15 -8.68
C ASP A 341 5.35 0.01 -7.67
N ILE A 342 4.39 -0.87 -7.89
CA ILE A 342 4.20 -2.08 -7.09
C ILE A 342 4.62 -3.29 -7.95
N TRP A 343 5.83 -3.76 -7.75
CA TRP A 343 6.45 -4.79 -8.59
C TRP A 343 6.60 -6.13 -7.87
N GLY A 344 6.47 -7.23 -8.60
CA GLY A 344 6.80 -8.56 -8.10
C GLY A 344 8.30 -8.74 -7.88
N ALA A 345 8.70 -9.59 -6.94
CA ALA A 345 10.08 -9.82 -6.55
C ALA A 345 11.00 -10.34 -7.68
N ASN A 346 10.42 -10.90 -8.74
CA ASN A 346 11.18 -11.33 -9.93
C ASN A 346 11.82 -10.15 -10.70
N THR A 347 11.44 -8.90 -10.43
CA THR A 347 11.97 -7.69 -11.08
C THR A 347 13.13 -7.04 -10.31
N HIS A 348 13.63 -7.64 -9.24
CA HIS A 348 14.67 -7.06 -8.38
C HIS A 348 15.93 -6.61 -9.16
N GLY A 349 16.39 -7.39 -10.14
CA GLY A 349 17.54 -7.00 -10.98
C GLY A 349 17.24 -5.82 -11.92
N HIS A 350 15.97 -5.61 -12.26
CA HIS A 350 15.53 -4.49 -13.10
C HIS A 350 15.46 -3.18 -12.29
N LEU A 351 15.07 -3.24 -11.03
CA LEU A 351 14.99 -2.10 -10.12
C LEU A 351 16.28 -1.27 -10.07
N ARG A 352 17.44 -1.92 -9.88
CA ARG A 352 18.72 -1.21 -9.80
C ARG A 352 19.02 -0.46 -11.09
N ARG A 353 18.88 -1.14 -12.23
CA ARG A 353 19.11 -0.54 -13.56
C ARG A 353 18.19 0.65 -13.83
N MET A 354 16.89 0.54 -13.44
CA MET A 354 15.94 1.64 -13.58
C MET A 354 16.31 2.83 -12.71
N ARG A 355 16.70 2.60 -11.46
CA ARG A 355 17.14 3.67 -10.56
C ARG A 355 18.34 4.42 -11.13
N THR A 356 19.30 3.69 -11.68
CA THR A 356 20.48 4.25 -12.35
C THR A 356 20.10 5.05 -13.59
N ALA A 357 19.18 4.56 -14.41
CA ALA A 357 18.72 5.29 -15.60
C ALA A 357 17.97 6.58 -15.23
N LEU A 358 17.13 6.53 -14.21
CA LEU A 358 16.43 7.70 -13.71
C LEU A 358 17.38 8.70 -13.03
N ALA A 359 18.46 8.23 -12.40
CA ALA A 359 19.51 9.09 -11.86
C ALA A 359 20.26 9.84 -12.98
N ALA A 360 20.51 9.18 -14.13
CA ALA A 360 21.08 9.84 -15.32
C ALA A 360 20.18 10.97 -15.88
N LEU A 361 18.89 10.94 -15.54
CA LEU A 361 17.89 11.95 -15.92
C LEU A 361 17.51 12.87 -14.74
N GLU A 362 18.17 12.76 -13.59
CA GLU A 362 17.87 13.52 -12.35
C GLU A 362 16.44 13.30 -11.81
N LEU A 363 15.86 12.10 -12.05
CA LEU A 363 14.49 11.73 -11.69
C LEU A 363 14.39 10.67 -10.58
N SER A 364 15.53 10.13 -10.11
CA SER A 364 15.56 8.98 -9.17
C SER A 364 14.86 9.25 -7.84
N ASP A 365 14.89 10.50 -7.34
CA ASP A 365 14.31 10.90 -6.06
C ASP A 365 12.78 11.06 -6.11
N ARG A 366 12.21 11.05 -7.33
CA ARG A 366 10.77 11.15 -7.59
C ARG A 366 10.14 9.78 -7.87
N TRP A 367 10.89 8.70 -7.75
CA TRP A 367 10.47 7.35 -8.04
C TRP A 367 10.69 6.40 -6.88
N ASP A 368 9.64 5.73 -6.46
CA ASP A 368 9.66 4.68 -5.44
C ASP A 368 9.15 3.36 -5.99
N VAL A 369 9.61 2.27 -5.38
CA VAL A 369 9.16 0.91 -5.73
C VAL A 369 8.87 0.11 -4.47
N VAL A 370 7.72 -0.53 -4.44
CA VAL A 370 7.37 -1.54 -3.46
C VAL A 370 7.51 -2.92 -4.12
N LEU A 371 8.50 -3.70 -3.68
CA LEU A 371 8.66 -5.08 -4.15
C LEU A 371 7.85 -6.03 -3.28
N TYR A 372 6.95 -6.83 -3.90
CA TYR A 372 6.19 -7.84 -3.18
C TYR A 372 6.64 -9.26 -3.52
N GLN A 373 6.68 -10.11 -2.49
CA GLN A 373 7.05 -11.52 -2.58
C GLN A 373 5.84 -12.39 -2.97
N TYR A 374 6.14 -13.65 -3.34
CA TYR A 374 5.18 -14.62 -3.82
C TYR A 374 4.11 -14.97 -2.79
N VAL A 375 2.92 -15.33 -3.30
CA VAL A 375 1.85 -15.95 -2.53
C VAL A 375 2.04 -17.46 -2.58
N ARG A 376 1.98 -18.10 -1.41
CA ARG A 376 2.01 -19.54 -1.24
C ARG A 376 0.67 -19.98 -0.66
N PHE A 377 0.15 -21.10 -1.09
CA PHE A 377 -1.14 -21.60 -0.64
C PHE A 377 -0.96 -22.72 0.37
N LEU A 378 -1.73 -22.63 1.47
CA LEU A 378 -1.84 -23.69 2.46
C LEU A 378 -3.17 -24.42 2.29
N HIS A 379 -3.14 -25.73 2.45
CA HIS A 379 -4.30 -26.61 2.59
C HIS A 379 -4.04 -27.57 3.76
N GLU A 380 -4.92 -27.59 4.74
CA GLU A 380 -4.74 -28.31 6.00
C GLU A 380 -3.38 -28.04 6.70
N GLY A 381 -2.94 -26.76 6.64
CA GLY A 381 -1.67 -26.31 7.22
C GLY A 381 -0.42 -26.77 6.46
N VAL A 382 -0.56 -27.49 5.34
CA VAL A 382 0.54 -27.98 4.50
C VAL A 382 0.66 -27.11 3.26
N LEU A 383 1.89 -26.69 2.94
CA LEU A 383 2.17 -25.99 1.68
C LEU A 383 1.73 -26.87 0.51
N LEU A 384 0.78 -26.38 -0.25
CA LEU A 384 0.42 -26.99 -1.53
C LEU A 384 1.67 -26.96 -2.42
N LYS A 385 2.29 -28.13 -2.63
CA LYS A 385 3.28 -28.27 -3.68
C LYS A 385 2.52 -28.04 -4.98
N MET A 386 2.66 -26.83 -5.49
CA MET A 386 2.11 -26.43 -6.75
C MET A 386 2.69 -27.34 -7.83
N GLY A 387 2.06 -28.50 -8.06
CA GLY A 387 2.31 -29.29 -9.25
C GLY A 387 2.00 -28.38 -10.45
N LYS A 388 2.74 -28.50 -11.55
CA LYS A 388 2.61 -27.67 -12.77
C LYS A 388 1.17 -27.46 -13.25
N ARG A 389 0.19 -28.24 -12.78
CA ARG A 389 -1.24 -28.14 -13.13
C ARG A 389 -2.09 -27.30 -12.17
N LEU A 390 -1.76 -27.19 -10.88
CA LEU A 390 -2.51 -26.36 -9.93
C LEU A 390 -1.92 -24.96 -9.73
N ALA A 391 -0.60 -24.83 -9.87
CA ALA A 391 0.11 -23.59 -9.61
C ALA A 391 0.05 -22.56 -10.73
N GLN A 392 -0.20 -23.00 -11.93
CA GLN A 392 -0.21 -22.11 -13.10
C GLN A 392 -1.55 -21.37 -13.30
N PHE A 393 -2.63 -21.77 -12.63
CA PHE A 393 -3.98 -21.38 -13.03
C PHE A 393 -4.99 -21.13 -11.90
N LEU A 394 -4.56 -20.81 -10.68
CA LEU A 394 -5.51 -20.21 -9.76
C LEU A 394 -5.75 -18.77 -10.19
N LEU A 395 -6.94 -18.51 -10.72
CA LEU A 395 -7.37 -17.19 -11.13
C LEU A 395 -7.75 -16.38 -9.90
N LEU A 396 -7.60 -15.07 -9.99
CA LEU A 396 -8.07 -14.17 -8.93
C LEU A 396 -9.58 -14.32 -8.73
N ASP A 397 -10.34 -14.49 -9.81
CA ASP A 397 -11.80 -14.69 -9.73
C ASP A 397 -12.17 -15.94 -8.91
N ASP A 398 -11.43 -17.05 -9.04
CA ASP A 398 -11.67 -18.27 -8.25
C ASP A 398 -11.49 -18.01 -6.75
N VAL A 399 -10.50 -17.20 -6.36
CA VAL A 399 -10.30 -16.83 -4.96
C VAL A 399 -11.43 -15.94 -4.47
N ILE A 400 -11.83 -14.92 -5.26
CA ILE A 400 -12.93 -14.04 -4.91
C ILE A 400 -14.23 -14.84 -4.74
N ASP A 401 -14.49 -15.82 -5.61
CA ASP A 401 -15.66 -16.70 -5.51
C ASP A 401 -15.64 -17.57 -4.25
N ALA A 402 -14.46 -18.05 -3.87
CA ALA A 402 -14.31 -18.96 -2.74
C ALA A 402 -14.41 -18.27 -1.38
N VAL A 403 -13.79 -17.08 -1.22
CA VAL A 403 -13.64 -16.45 0.10
C VAL A 403 -14.30 -15.06 0.19
N GLY A 404 -14.74 -14.49 -0.90
CA GLY A 404 -15.27 -13.11 -0.99
C GLY A 404 -14.18 -12.04 -1.04
N VAL A 405 -14.59 -10.83 -1.46
CA VAL A 405 -13.67 -9.70 -1.70
C VAL A 405 -12.96 -9.26 -0.41
N ASP A 406 -13.70 -9.05 0.68
CA ASP A 406 -13.15 -8.55 1.95
C ASP A 406 -12.04 -9.45 2.49
N VAL A 407 -12.30 -10.77 2.48
CA VAL A 407 -11.35 -11.77 2.98
C VAL A 407 -10.14 -11.85 2.05
N ALA A 408 -10.34 -11.90 0.74
CA ALA A 408 -9.24 -11.95 -0.23
C ALA A 408 -8.32 -10.71 -0.09
N ARG A 409 -8.88 -9.49 -0.03
CA ARG A 409 -8.12 -8.26 0.16
C ARG A 409 -7.31 -8.27 1.45
N TRP A 410 -7.94 -8.63 2.56
CA TRP A 410 -7.27 -8.71 3.86
C TRP A 410 -6.09 -9.68 3.85
N PHE A 411 -6.33 -10.93 3.38
CA PHE A 411 -5.30 -11.96 3.38
C PHE A 411 -4.09 -11.57 2.52
N PHE A 412 -4.30 -10.87 1.39
CA PHE A 412 -3.18 -10.35 0.59
C PHE A 412 -2.37 -9.24 1.29
N LEU A 413 -2.96 -8.56 2.27
CA LEU A 413 -2.35 -7.44 2.99
C LEU A 413 -1.79 -7.81 4.38
N GLN A 414 -2.08 -8.99 4.93
CA GLN A 414 -1.75 -9.32 6.32
C GLN A 414 -0.25 -9.48 6.62
N ALA A 415 0.58 -9.60 5.59
CA ALA A 415 2.04 -9.68 5.72
C ALA A 415 2.71 -8.54 4.96
N SER A 416 3.90 -8.12 5.44
CA SER A 416 4.68 -7.10 4.75
C SER A 416 5.02 -7.54 3.32
N ALA A 417 5.14 -6.58 2.40
CA ALA A 417 5.36 -6.86 0.99
C ALA A 417 6.62 -7.70 0.74
N ASP A 418 7.70 -7.46 1.49
CA ASP A 418 9.00 -8.13 1.38
C ASP A 418 9.03 -9.58 1.88
N ARG A 419 7.92 -10.08 2.45
CA ARG A 419 7.79 -11.47 2.90
C ARG A 419 6.87 -12.27 2.00
N ASN A 420 7.16 -13.59 1.87
CA ASN A 420 6.22 -14.51 1.27
C ASN A 420 4.91 -14.48 2.06
N LEU A 421 3.80 -14.55 1.35
CA LEU A 421 2.47 -14.60 1.93
C LEU A 421 1.96 -16.04 1.90
N ASP A 422 1.63 -16.58 3.06
CA ASP A 422 0.93 -17.84 3.19
C ASP A 422 -0.59 -17.58 3.21
N PHE A 423 -1.28 -18.00 2.17
CA PHE A 423 -2.72 -17.88 2.04
C PHE A 423 -3.37 -19.20 2.49
N ASP A 424 -4.01 -19.17 3.65
CA ASP A 424 -4.71 -20.31 4.25
C ASP A 424 -6.19 -20.28 3.86
N PHE A 425 -6.59 -21.17 2.94
CA PHE A 425 -7.96 -21.22 2.46
C PHE A 425 -8.97 -21.69 3.51
N GLU A 426 -8.58 -22.64 4.36
CA GLU A 426 -9.47 -23.13 5.42
C GLU A 426 -9.78 -22.05 6.42
N LEU A 427 -8.76 -21.27 6.79
CA LEU A 427 -8.94 -20.10 7.66
C LEU A 427 -9.76 -19.03 6.97
N ALA A 428 -9.51 -18.78 5.69
CA ALA A 428 -10.17 -17.73 4.92
C ALA A 428 -11.68 -17.91 4.77
N VAL A 429 -12.17 -19.16 4.65
CA VAL A 429 -13.60 -19.47 4.52
C VAL A 429 -14.34 -19.52 5.87
N GLN A 430 -13.63 -19.50 7.00
CA GLN A 430 -14.27 -19.60 8.33
C GLN A 430 -15.01 -18.32 8.71
N GLN A 431 -16.23 -18.46 9.19
CA GLN A 431 -17.02 -17.40 9.80
C GLN A 431 -16.92 -17.48 11.32
N SER A 432 -15.72 -17.36 11.84
CA SER A 432 -15.42 -17.49 13.28
C SER A 432 -14.38 -16.45 13.72
N ASN A 433 -14.18 -16.36 15.03
CA ASN A 433 -13.16 -15.45 15.60
C ASN A 433 -11.71 -15.81 15.19
N ASP A 434 -11.48 -16.98 14.62
CA ASP A 434 -10.18 -17.37 14.13
C ASP A 434 -9.86 -16.67 12.78
N ASN A 435 -10.89 -16.34 11.99
CA ASN A 435 -10.73 -15.53 10.79
C ASN A 435 -10.54 -14.05 11.17
N PRO A 436 -9.39 -13.44 10.86
CA PRO A 436 -9.08 -12.08 11.28
C PRO A 436 -10.04 -11.02 10.71
N VAL A 437 -10.57 -11.23 9.51
CA VAL A 437 -11.55 -10.32 8.90
C VAL A 437 -12.86 -10.35 9.67
N TYR A 438 -13.37 -11.55 9.88
CA TYR A 438 -14.60 -11.76 10.66
C TYR A 438 -14.47 -11.17 12.07
N TYR A 439 -13.32 -11.38 12.73
CA TYR A 439 -13.04 -10.87 14.07
C TYR A 439 -13.13 -9.34 14.15
N VAL A 440 -12.54 -8.64 13.17
CA VAL A 440 -12.56 -7.17 13.12
C VAL A 440 -13.93 -6.64 12.73
N GLN A 441 -14.57 -7.22 11.72
CA GLN A 441 -15.93 -6.84 11.31
C GLN A 441 -16.94 -7.06 12.46
N TYR A 442 -16.78 -8.15 13.20
CA TYR A 442 -17.60 -8.43 14.38
C TYR A 442 -17.42 -7.38 15.49
N ALA A 443 -16.23 -6.82 15.68
CA ALA A 443 -16.03 -5.71 16.61
C ALA A 443 -16.87 -4.49 16.19
N HIS A 444 -16.85 -4.12 14.90
CA HIS A 444 -17.66 -3.01 14.37
C HIS A 444 -19.17 -3.28 14.53
N ALA A 445 -19.66 -4.45 14.13
CA ALA A 445 -21.06 -4.85 14.24
C ALA A 445 -21.53 -4.88 15.70
N ARG A 446 -20.67 -5.32 16.63
CA ARG A 446 -20.94 -5.31 18.07
C ARG A 446 -21.11 -3.89 18.60
N ILE A 447 -20.27 -2.94 18.19
CA ILE A 447 -20.43 -1.53 18.59
C ILE A 447 -21.78 -1.00 18.08
N SER A 448 -22.14 -1.28 16.84
CA SER A 448 -23.45 -0.90 16.28
C SER A 448 -24.63 -1.52 17.08
N SER A 449 -24.47 -2.76 17.58
CA SER A 449 -25.45 -3.39 18.48
C SER A 449 -25.52 -2.72 19.84
N ILE A 450 -24.40 -2.24 20.40
CA ILE A 450 -24.38 -1.49 21.67
C ILE A 450 -25.19 -0.20 21.53
N PHE A 451 -25.06 0.52 20.40
CA PHE A 451 -25.86 1.74 20.17
C PHE A 451 -27.36 1.45 20.05
N ARG A 452 -27.74 0.37 19.35
CA ARG A 452 -29.15 -0.05 19.32
C ARG A 452 -29.70 -0.35 20.72
N THR A 453 -28.94 -1.11 21.52
CA THR A 453 -29.33 -1.42 22.91
C THR A 453 -29.41 -0.18 23.80
N ALA A 454 -28.52 0.79 23.60
CA ALA A 454 -28.55 2.06 24.33
C ALA A 454 -29.79 2.88 23.95
N ALA A 455 -30.14 2.97 22.68
CA ALA A 455 -31.30 3.67 22.17
C ALA A 455 -32.61 3.06 22.74
N ASP A 456 -32.72 1.72 22.77
CA ASP A 456 -33.87 1.00 23.36
C ASP A 456 -34.04 1.33 24.85
N ARG A 457 -32.96 1.71 25.53
CA ARG A 457 -32.97 2.12 26.95
C ARG A 457 -33.06 3.64 27.16
N GLY A 458 -33.19 4.42 26.09
CA GLY A 458 -33.21 5.88 26.15
C GLY A 458 -31.87 6.52 26.55
N VAL A 459 -30.76 5.80 26.39
CA VAL A 459 -29.41 6.31 26.69
C VAL A 459 -28.72 6.71 25.40
N THR A 460 -28.22 7.94 25.31
CA THR A 460 -27.44 8.47 24.18
C THR A 460 -26.08 8.96 24.67
N ALA A 461 -25.14 9.16 23.77
CA ALA A 461 -23.82 9.78 24.07
C ALA A 461 -23.91 11.30 24.22
N GLU A 462 -25.06 11.92 23.96
CA GLU A 462 -25.26 13.37 24.03
C GLU A 462 -25.00 13.92 25.43
N GLY A 463 -24.18 14.96 25.54
CA GLY A 463 -23.77 15.56 26.81
C GLY A 463 -22.91 14.62 27.69
N ALA A 464 -22.17 13.70 27.07
CA ALA A 464 -21.22 12.85 27.78
C ALA A 464 -20.11 13.66 28.44
N ASP A 465 -19.82 13.39 29.70
CA ASP A 465 -18.60 13.87 30.35
C ASP A 465 -17.49 12.84 30.17
N VAL A 466 -16.65 13.07 29.13
CA VAL A 466 -15.52 12.18 28.81
C VAL A 466 -14.45 12.18 29.91
N GLY A 467 -14.44 13.15 30.84
CA GLY A 467 -13.56 13.17 32.01
C GLY A 467 -13.77 11.99 32.96
N LEU A 468 -14.92 11.29 32.86
CA LEU A 468 -15.23 10.06 33.61
C LEU A 468 -14.50 8.82 33.08
N LEU A 469 -13.82 8.90 31.91
CA LEU A 469 -13.03 7.81 31.30
C LEU A 469 -11.65 7.68 31.96
N THR A 470 -11.63 7.19 33.19
CA THR A 470 -10.42 7.11 34.03
C THR A 470 -9.89 5.69 34.21
N ASP A 471 -10.65 4.67 33.83
CA ASP A 471 -10.22 3.28 33.92
C ASP A 471 -9.03 3.00 32.99
N PRO A 472 -8.02 2.22 33.42
CA PRO A 472 -6.87 1.89 32.58
C PRO A 472 -7.24 1.29 31.22
N ALA A 473 -8.30 0.48 31.13
CA ALA A 473 -8.77 -0.10 29.87
C ALA A 473 -9.39 0.96 28.95
N GLU A 474 -10.15 1.93 29.52
CA GLU A 474 -10.70 3.08 28.79
C GLU A 474 -9.55 3.94 28.22
N GLN A 475 -8.58 4.27 29.06
CA GLN A 475 -7.40 5.05 28.66
C GLN A 475 -6.52 4.30 27.63
N GLY A 476 -6.44 2.98 27.73
CA GLY A 476 -5.75 2.12 26.76
C GLY A 476 -6.39 2.18 25.37
N LEU A 477 -7.72 2.09 25.30
CA LEU A 477 -8.46 2.24 24.04
C LEU A 477 -8.25 3.62 23.40
N ILE A 478 -8.31 4.69 24.20
CA ILE A 478 -8.08 6.06 23.69
C ILE A 478 -6.70 6.18 23.06
N ARG A 479 -5.66 5.66 23.74
CA ARG A 479 -4.28 5.67 23.21
C ARG A 479 -4.17 4.93 21.89
N LEU A 480 -4.86 3.81 21.78
CA LEU A 480 -4.84 2.98 20.58
C LEU A 480 -5.56 3.66 19.41
N VAL A 481 -6.72 4.26 19.64
CA VAL A 481 -7.42 5.06 18.63
C VAL A 481 -6.54 6.22 18.13
N LEU A 482 -5.88 6.94 19.03
CA LEU A 482 -4.97 8.05 18.70
C LEU A 482 -3.71 7.62 17.93
N ARG A 483 -3.43 6.33 17.84
CA ARG A 483 -2.34 5.81 16.98
C ARG A 483 -2.68 5.88 15.49
N PHE A 484 -3.95 5.90 15.10
CA PHE A 484 -4.37 5.83 13.71
C PHE A 484 -3.75 6.91 12.79
N PRO A 485 -3.79 8.23 13.12
CA PRO A 485 -3.15 9.24 12.28
C PRO A 485 -1.63 9.06 12.16
N GLU A 486 -0.97 8.60 13.22
CA GLU A 486 0.48 8.33 13.20
C GLU A 486 0.82 7.12 12.33
N LEU A 487 -0.06 6.12 12.31
CA LEU A 487 0.06 4.94 11.45
C LEU A 487 -0.07 5.33 9.97
N VAL A 488 -1.04 6.18 9.64
CA VAL A 488 -1.22 6.71 8.29
C VAL A 488 0.06 7.45 7.82
N ALA A 489 0.62 8.32 8.67
CA ALA A 489 1.88 9.02 8.37
C ALA A 489 3.07 8.04 8.19
N GLU A 490 3.15 6.98 9.00
CA GLU A 490 4.18 5.95 8.86
C GLU A 490 4.06 5.18 7.55
N ILE A 491 2.84 4.80 7.15
CA ILE A 491 2.59 4.11 5.88
C ILE A 491 2.96 5.01 4.70
N THR A 492 2.62 6.30 4.77
CA THR A 492 3.01 7.28 3.75
C THR A 492 4.52 7.35 3.55
N ALA A 493 5.28 7.32 4.65
CA ALA A 493 6.74 7.43 4.61
C ALA A 493 7.45 6.13 4.19
N LYS A 494 6.87 4.95 4.53
CA LYS A 494 7.54 3.65 4.40
C LYS A 494 6.84 2.68 3.45
N HIS A 495 5.65 3.00 2.96
CA HIS A 495 4.81 2.18 2.08
C HIS A 495 4.38 0.82 2.70
N ASN A 496 4.41 0.67 4.01
CA ASN A 496 4.13 -0.56 4.74
C ASN A 496 2.62 -0.74 5.01
N VAL A 497 1.81 -0.92 3.97
CA VAL A 497 0.33 -0.96 4.05
C VAL A 497 -0.22 -2.06 4.97
N HIS A 498 0.53 -3.17 5.17
CA HIS A 498 0.15 -4.27 6.06
C HIS A 498 -0.04 -3.84 7.53
N LEU A 499 0.51 -2.70 7.93
CA LEU A 499 0.35 -2.17 9.28
C LEU A 499 -1.11 -1.83 9.59
N LEU A 500 -1.95 -1.56 8.58
CA LEU A 500 -3.39 -1.30 8.78
C LEU A 500 -4.13 -2.55 9.26
N THR A 501 -3.83 -3.73 8.71
CA THR A 501 -4.46 -4.99 9.15
C THR A 501 -4.06 -5.35 10.57
N GLY A 502 -2.77 -5.17 10.91
CA GLY A 502 -2.27 -5.37 12.27
C GLY A 502 -2.94 -4.42 13.27
N TYR A 503 -3.06 -3.15 12.92
CA TYR A 503 -3.73 -2.14 13.75
C TYR A 503 -5.21 -2.45 13.96
N ALA A 504 -5.93 -2.84 12.90
CA ALA A 504 -7.34 -3.20 13.01
C ALA A 504 -7.57 -4.38 13.96
N LEU A 505 -6.72 -5.42 13.90
CA LEU A 505 -6.75 -6.55 14.82
C LEU A 505 -6.49 -6.14 16.26
N GLU A 506 -5.47 -5.32 16.49
CA GLU A 506 -5.11 -4.83 17.81
C GLU A 506 -6.27 -4.00 18.42
N LEU A 507 -6.85 -3.10 17.62
CA LEU A 507 -7.98 -2.27 18.06
C LEU A 507 -9.23 -3.10 18.36
N ALA A 508 -9.57 -4.07 17.50
CA ALA A 508 -10.67 -4.98 17.71
C ALA A 508 -10.46 -5.83 18.96
N GLY A 509 -9.26 -6.38 19.17
CA GLY A 509 -8.89 -7.16 20.36
C GLY A 509 -8.98 -6.35 21.64
N ALA A 510 -8.46 -5.13 21.65
CA ALA A 510 -8.54 -4.22 22.79
C ALA A 510 -10.00 -3.83 23.10
N PHE A 511 -10.83 -3.59 22.08
CA PHE A 511 -12.25 -3.33 22.25
C PHE A 511 -12.99 -4.55 22.84
N HIS A 512 -12.74 -5.75 22.35
CA HIS A 512 -13.36 -6.97 22.88
C HIS A 512 -12.98 -7.21 24.36
N ALA A 513 -11.69 -6.99 24.71
CA ALA A 513 -11.23 -7.09 26.09
C ALA A 513 -11.90 -6.04 27.00
N PHE A 514 -11.97 -4.80 26.55
CA PHE A 514 -12.68 -3.72 27.24
C PHE A 514 -14.16 -4.09 27.46
N TYR A 515 -14.86 -4.50 26.42
CA TYR A 515 -16.29 -4.83 26.49
C TYR A 515 -16.59 -6.00 27.43
N LYS A 516 -15.70 -6.99 27.50
CA LYS A 516 -15.82 -8.12 28.42
C LYS A 516 -15.73 -7.71 29.90
N GLY A 517 -14.83 -6.76 30.20
CA GLY A 517 -14.56 -6.29 31.55
C GLY A 517 -15.41 -5.08 31.98
N ASN A 518 -15.97 -4.34 31.04
CA ASN A 518 -16.60 -3.05 31.27
C ASN A 518 -17.98 -2.98 30.62
N ARG A 519 -19.03 -2.87 31.44
CA ARG A 519 -20.38 -2.69 30.92
C ARG A 519 -20.53 -1.27 30.35
N VAL A 520 -20.81 -1.14 29.05
CA VAL A 520 -20.95 0.15 28.37
C VAL A 520 -22.24 0.86 28.81
N VAL A 521 -23.37 0.16 28.77
CA VAL A 521 -24.68 0.68 29.21
C VAL A 521 -25.04 0.01 30.54
N GLY A 522 -24.71 0.67 31.65
CA GLY A 522 -24.89 0.20 33.02
C GLY A 522 -25.94 1.00 33.79
N GLU A 523 -25.88 0.93 35.14
CA GLU A 523 -26.76 1.66 36.06
C GLU A 523 -26.33 3.14 36.18
N ASP A 524 -25.04 3.42 36.12
CA ASP A 524 -24.49 4.78 36.10
C ASP A 524 -24.71 5.41 34.74
N ALA A 525 -25.69 6.28 34.64
CA ALA A 525 -26.06 6.93 33.39
C ALA A 525 -24.93 7.87 32.84
N ALA A 526 -24.21 8.57 33.72
CA ALA A 526 -23.14 9.47 33.31
C ALA A 526 -21.95 8.70 32.72
N ARG A 527 -21.53 7.63 33.39
CA ARG A 527 -20.47 6.74 32.88
C ARG A 527 -20.90 6.00 31.62
N SER A 528 -22.17 5.60 31.51
CA SER A 528 -22.72 4.98 30.31
C SER A 528 -22.62 5.91 29.10
N LYS A 529 -22.96 7.19 29.26
CA LYS A 529 -22.78 8.21 28.21
C LYS A 529 -21.31 8.36 27.79
N ALA A 530 -20.41 8.47 28.76
CA ALA A 530 -18.95 8.59 28.48
C ALA A 530 -18.42 7.36 27.75
N ARG A 531 -18.80 6.15 28.15
CA ARG A 531 -18.42 4.88 27.48
C ARG A 531 -19.04 4.74 26.10
N LEU A 532 -20.28 5.18 25.89
CA LEU A 532 -20.88 5.24 24.56
C LEU A 532 -20.06 6.16 23.63
N ARG A 533 -19.64 7.32 24.13
CA ARG A 533 -18.79 8.23 23.36
C ARG A 533 -17.42 7.62 23.02
N LEU A 534 -16.82 6.85 23.95
CA LEU A 534 -15.57 6.12 23.71
C LEU A 534 -15.74 5.04 22.64
N VAL A 535 -16.77 4.20 22.70
CA VAL A 535 -16.97 3.15 21.69
C VAL A 535 -17.33 3.74 20.32
N GLU A 536 -17.95 4.93 20.28
CA GLU A 536 -18.14 5.70 19.04
C GLU A 536 -16.79 6.08 18.41
N ALA A 537 -15.83 6.58 19.20
CA ALA A 537 -14.48 6.88 18.72
C ALA A 537 -13.76 5.62 18.22
N VAL A 538 -13.92 4.47 18.88
CA VAL A 538 -13.40 3.18 18.39
C VAL A 538 -14.02 2.80 17.04
N GLN A 539 -15.35 2.97 16.89
CA GLN A 539 -16.05 2.70 15.64
C GLN A 539 -15.54 3.56 14.49
N VAL A 540 -15.32 4.87 14.75
CA VAL A 540 -14.73 5.79 13.78
C VAL A 540 -13.39 5.26 13.29
N ALA A 541 -12.47 4.90 14.20
CA ALA A 541 -11.15 4.40 13.83
C ALA A 541 -11.19 3.06 13.07
N LEU A 542 -12.05 2.12 13.49
CA LEU A 542 -12.24 0.85 12.77
C LEU A 542 -12.78 1.08 11.36
N ARG A 543 -13.80 1.93 11.21
CA ARG A 543 -14.40 2.25 9.91
C ARG A 543 -13.39 2.90 8.97
N GLN A 544 -12.59 3.86 9.46
CA GLN A 544 -11.53 4.50 8.67
C GLN A 544 -10.47 3.48 8.24
N THR A 545 -10.03 2.62 9.15
CA THR A 545 -9.02 1.61 8.87
C THR A 545 -9.52 0.61 7.83
N LEU A 546 -10.73 0.06 8.01
CA LEU A 546 -11.34 -0.88 7.05
C LEU A 546 -11.58 -0.22 5.70
N GLY A 547 -12.02 1.05 5.68
CA GLY A 547 -12.21 1.82 4.45
C GLY A 547 -10.91 2.01 3.67
N LEU A 548 -9.79 2.31 4.34
CA LEU A 548 -8.48 2.41 3.68
C LEU A 548 -8.02 1.07 3.09
N ILE A 549 -8.29 -0.05 3.79
CA ILE A 549 -7.98 -1.41 3.32
C ILE A 549 -8.90 -1.80 2.15
N GLY A 550 -10.05 -1.14 1.99
CA GLY A 550 -11.09 -1.53 1.04
C GLY A 550 -11.87 -2.78 1.50
N VAL A 551 -12.08 -2.90 2.81
CA VAL A 551 -12.86 -3.95 3.48
C VAL A 551 -14.11 -3.33 4.10
N SER A 552 -15.24 -4.00 3.99
CA SER A 552 -16.50 -3.51 4.53
C SER A 552 -16.51 -3.44 6.06
N ALA A 553 -17.27 -2.48 6.61
CA ALA A 553 -17.51 -2.32 8.04
C ALA A 553 -19.02 -2.52 8.32
N PRO A 554 -19.52 -3.77 8.42
CA PRO A 554 -20.94 -4.05 8.56
C PRO A 554 -21.47 -3.65 9.92
N ASP A 555 -22.72 -3.14 9.97
CA ASP A 555 -23.41 -2.80 11.21
C ASP A 555 -24.11 -3.99 11.87
N ALA A 556 -24.18 -5.14 11.18
CA ALA A 556 -24.72 -6.40 11.66
C ALA A 556 -24.01 -7.59 11.00
N MET A 557 -23.83 -8.64 11.75
CA MET A 557 -23.28 -9.93 11.29
C MET A 557 -24.06 -11.08 11.93
#